data_ba05723bab61766d70c0c83e4983b1f2
#
_entry.id   ba05723bab61766d70c0c83e4983b1f2
#
_cell.length_a   1.000
_cell.length_b   1.000
_cell.length_c   1.000
_cell.angle_alpha   90.00
_cell.angle_beta   90.00
_cell.angle_gamma   90.00
#
_symmetry.space_group_name_H-M   'P 1'
#
loop_
_entity.id
_entity.type
_entity.pdbx_description
1 polymer ?
#
loop_
_entity_poly.entity_id
_entity_poly.type
_entity_poly.pdbx_seq_one_letter_code
_entity_poly.pdbx_strand_id
1 'polypeptide(L)'
;CLQRFVLEKPFSRVVVFTTSHCQLLEYLGVADRIVGVCDAQYILVKDIRRRLSLPDGAKGKIVDCGNSMSPDIERIVALKPDAIIISPYEGMSLGKLERLGIPVILAADYMETSALGRAEWMRYYGRLFGVGQRADSLFHVVDSTYQHLKAYAAKLPVGRSILTERKTGATWY
;
A
#
# COMPACT_ATOMS: atom_id res chain seq x y z
N CYS A 1 -19.91 -7.95 2.20
CA CYS A 1 -20.75 -7.07 1.36
C CYS A 1 -19.87 -6.00 0.74
N LEU A 2 -19.88 -5.83 -0.59
CA LEU A 2 -19.14 -4.74 -1.23
C LEU A 2 -19.84 -3.42 -0.92
N GLN A 3 -19.15 -2.53 -0.22
CA GLN A 3 -19.63 -1.17 0.00
C GLN A 3 -19.17 -0.31 -1.17
N ARG A 4 -20.08 0.53 -1.68
CA ARG A 4 -19.79 1.49 -2.75
C ARG A 4 -19.60 2.86 -2.12
N PHE A 5 -18.44 3.45 -2.31
CA PHE A 5 -18.14 4.82 -1.89
C PHE A 5 -18.01 5.72 -3.11
N VAL A 6 -18.48 6.96 -2.97
CA VAL A 6 -18.20 8.03 -3.93
C VAL A 6 -17.10 8.89 -3.32
N LEU A 7 -16.00 9.01 -4.04
CA LEU A 7 -14.88 9.86 -3.61
C LEU A 7 -15.15 11.30 -4.03
N GLU A 8 -15.68 12.11 -3.13
CA GLU A 8 -15.98 13.53 -3.39
C GLU A 8 -14.71 14.41 -3.41
N LYS A 9 -13.71 14.03 -2.63
CA LYS A 9 -12.43 14.72 -2.52
C LYS A 9 -11.30 13.72 -2.30
N PRO A 10 -10.06 14.05 -2.71
CA PRO A 10 -8.91 13.18 -2.44
C PRO A 10 -8.73 12.90 -0.96
N PHE A 11 -8.26 11.70 -0.62
CA PHE A 11 -7.94 11.35 0.76
C PHE A 11 -6.84 12.26 1.30
N SER A 12 -7.02 12.73 2.52
CA SER A 12 -6.09 13.59 3.25
C SER A 12 -5.55 12.95 4.53
N ARG A 13 -6.23 11.93 5.04
CA ARG A 13 -5.89 11.23 6.27
C ARG A 13 -6.14 9.74 6.11
N VAL A 14 -5.10 8.93 6.14
CA VAL A 14 -5.25 7.47 5.97
C VAL A 14 -4.51 6.70 7.06
N VAL A 15 -5.07 5.54 7.40
CA VAL A 15 -4.39 4.50 8.18
C VAL A 15 -3.95 3.39 7.22
N VAL A 16 -2.69 2.99 7.30
CA VAL A 16 -2.08 2.02 6.38
C VAL A 16 -1.61 0.80 7.15
N PHE A 17 -2.08 -0.39 6.74
CA PHE A 17 -1.79 -1.63 7.47
C PHE A 17 -0.52 -2.34 6.97
N THR A 18 -0.01 -2.00 5.79
CA THR A 18 1.12 -2.68 5.19
C THR A 18 2.27 -1.75 4.84
N THR A 19 3.49 -2.22 5.03
CA THR A 19 4.71 -1.45 4.79
C THR A 19 4.92 -1.10 3.32
N SER A 20 4.50 -1.98 2.39
CA SER A 20 4.60 -1.75 0.95
C SER A 20 3.78 -0.53 0.51
N HIS A 21 2.58 -0.36 1.06
CA HIS A 21 1.74 0.80 0.75
C HIS A 21 2.31 2.09 1.35
N CYS A 22 2.97 2.03 2.52
CA CYS A 22 3.71 3.16 3.06
C CYS A 22 4.79 3.65 2.08
N GLN A 23 5.55 2.72 1.48
CA GLN A 23 6.58 3.05 0.50
C GLN A 23 5.97 3.60 -0.80
N LEU A 24 4.86 3.02 -1.25
CA LEU A 24 4.15 3.50 -2.45
C LEU A 24 3.65 4.94 -2.28
N LEU A 25 3.04 5.26 -1.14
CA LEU A 25 2.57 6.61 -0.83
C LEU A 25 3.73 7.62 -0.71
N GLU A 26 4.90 7.18 -0.25
CA GLU A 26 6.12 8.00 -0.27
C GLU A 26 6.54 8.32 -1.71
N TYR A 27 6.60 7.34 -2.61
CA TYR A 27 6.91 7.57 -4.03
C TYR A 27 5.91 8.51 -4.71
N LEU A 28 4.64 8.39 -4.37
CA LEU A 28 3.59 9.29 -4.85
C LEU A 28 3.69 10.70 -4.25
N GLY A 29 4.53 10.91 -3.22
CA GLY A 29 4.68 12.21 -2.56
C GLY A 29 3.51 12.58 -1.66
N VAL A 30 2.80 11.58 -1.12
CA VAL A 30 1.62 11.78 -0.26
C VAL A 30 1.75 11.06 1.10
N ALA A 31 2.96 10.71 1.52
CA ALA A 31 3.21 10.08 2.81
C ALA A 31 2.82 10.98 4.00
N ASP A 32 2.77 12.29 3.81
CA ASP A 32 2.28 13.26 4.81
C ASP A 32 0.82 13.01 5.22
N ARG A 33 0.04 12.34 4.37
CA ARG A 33 -1.35 11.97 4.62
C ARG A 33 -1.53 10.71 5.47
N ILE A 34 -0.46 9.98 5.75
CA ILE A 34 -0.48 8.85 6.67
C ILE A 34 -0.54 9.39 8.09
N VAL A 35 -1.60 9.04 8.82
CA VAL A 35 -1.82 9.44 10.21
C VAL A 35 -1.70 8.29 11.19
N GLY A 36 -1.82 7.05 10.71
CA GLY A 36 -1.65 5.83 11.50
C GLY A 36 -1.12 4.69 10.65
N VAL A 37 -0.42 3.76 11.28
CA VAL A 37 0.11 2.56 10.65
C VAL A 37 -0.06 1.37 11.57
N CYS A 38 -0.13 0.17 10.99
CA CYS A 38 0.06 -1.08 11.73
C CYS A 38 1.45 -1.63 11.46
N ASP A 39 1.89 -2.57 12.32
CA ASP A 39 3.17 -3.26 12.20
C ASP A 39 4.37 -2.30 12.03
N ALA A 40 4.38 -1.22 12.82
CA ALA A 40 5.34 -0.13 12.73
C ALA A 40 6.81 -0.58 12.76
N GLN A 41 7.10 -1.72 13.42
CA GLN A 41 8.45 -2.30 13.52
C GLN A 41 9.03 -2.71 12.15
N TYR A 42 8.19 -2.98 11.15
CA TYR A 42 8.64 -3.39 9.82
C TYR A 42 8.74 -2.23 8.82
N ILE A 43 8.36 -1.02 9.21
CA ILE A 43 8.40 0.15 8.32
C ILE A 43 9.83 0.67 8.22
N LEU A 44 10.36 0.73 6.99
CA LEU A 44 11.71 1.19 6.70
C LEU A 44 11.76 2.62 6.13
N VAL A 45 10.62 3.21 5.77
CA VAL A 45 10.52 4.57 5.23
C VAL A 45 10.96 5.58 6.28
N LYS A 46 12.06 6.29 6.02
CA LYS A 46 12.74 7.15 6.99
C LYS A 46 11.83 8.24 7.56
N ASP A 47 11.05 8.91 6.71
CA ASP A 47 10.14 9.98 7.15
C ASP A 47 9.04 9.43 8.06
N ILE A 48 8.46 8.29 7.71
CA ILE A 48 7.41 7.65 8.53
C ILE A 48 7.98 7.24 9.88
N ARG A 49 9.18 6.65 9.91
CA ARG A 49 9.86 6.29 11.18
C ARG A 49 10.14 7.51 12.05
N ARG A 50 10.64 8.60 11.45
CA ARG A 50 10.84 9.87 12.16
C ARG A 50 9.52 10.38 12.75
N ARG A 51 8.45 10.35 11.99
CA ARG A 51 7.13 10.80 12.42
C ARG A 51 6.50 9.89 13.47
N LEU A 52 6.79 8.59 13.46
CA LEU A 52 6.41 7.64 14.52
C LEU A 52 7.11 7.95 15.87
N SER A 53 8.34 8.48 15.84
CA SER A 53 9.08 8.83 17.06
C SER A 53 8.77 10.22 17.61
N LEU A 54 7.94 11.02 16.96
CA LEU A 54 7.53 12.31 17.51
C LEU A 54 6.71 12.12 18.80
N PRO A 55 6.77 13.09 19.74
CA PRO A 55 5.94 13.06 20.92
C PRO A 55 4.45 13.13 20.58
N ASP A 56 3.61 12.63 21.48
CA ASP A 56 2.17 12.66 21.31
C ASP A 56 1.67 14.11 21.23
N GLY A 57 0.73 14.35 20.32
CA GLY A 57 0.24 15.70 20.04
C GLY A 57 1.11 16.54 19.10
N ALA A 58 2.31 16.09 18.74
CA ALA A 58 3.15 16.82 17.79
C ALA A 58 2.52 16.83 16.38
N LYS A 59 2.65 17.97 15.70
CA LYS A 59 2.21 18.10 14.31
C LYS A 59 2.92 17.08 13.41
N GLY A 60 2.15 16.30 12.67
CA GLY A 60 2.67 15.28 11.76
C GLY A 60 3.02 13.95 12.42
N LYS A 61 2.75 13.77 13.72
CA LYS A 61 2.84 12.47 14.39
C LYS A 61 2.05 11.42 13.64
N ILE A 62 2.65 10.25 13.47
CA ILE A 62 1.97 9.02 13.02
C ILE A 62 1.76 8.14 14.26
N VAL A 63 0.56 7.60 14.40
CA VAL A 63 0.21 6.72 15.53
C VAL A 63 0.44 5.26 15.12
N ASP A 64 1.08 4.52 15.99
CA ASP A 64 1.14 3.05 15.90
C ASP A 64 -0.21 2.47 16.34
N CYS A 65 -0.93 1.87 15.40
CA CYS A 65 -2.23 1.23 15.61
C CYS A 65 -2.12 -0.27 15.91
N GLY A 66 -0.94 -0.74 16.27
CA GLY A 66 -0.69 -2.12 16.70
C GLY A 66 -0.43 -3.08 15.55
N ASN A 67 -0.81 -4.33 15.74
CA ASN A 67 -0.60 -5.39 14.75
C ASN A 67 -1.74 -5.43 13.72
N SER A 68 -1.42 -5.64 12.44
CA SER A 68 -2.39 -5.66 11.34
C SER A 68 -3.44 -6.77 11.46
N MET A 69 -3.13 -7.88 12.14
CA MET A 69 -4.07 -8.98 12.41
C MET A 69 -5.00 -8.69 13.58
N SER A 70 -4.61 -7.78 14.49
CA SER A 70 -5.39 -7.38 15.66
C SER A 70 -5.16 -5.89 15.96
N PRO A 71 -5.68 -5.00 15.08
CA PRO A 71 -5.44 -3.56 15.19
C PRO A 71 -6.16 -2.94 16.39
N ASP A 72 -5.59 -1.88 16.92
CA ASP A 72 -6.22 -1.04 17.94
C ASP A 72 -7.28 -0.13 17.30
N ILE A 73 -8.52 -0.60 17.38
CA ILE A 73 -9.67 0.07 16.77
C ILE A 73 -9.90 1.46 17.37
N GLU A 74 -9.67 1.62 18.69
CA GLU A 74 -9.90 2.88 19.38
C GLU A 74 -8.94 3.96 18.88
N ARG A 75 -7.66 3.60 18.73
CA ARG A 75 -6.66 4.49 18.11
C ARG A 75 -7.03 4.87 16.69
N ILE A 76 -7.46 3.90 15.87
CA ILE A 76 -7.87 4.16 14.49
C ILE A 76 -9.03 5.15 14.46
N VAL A 77 -10.06 4.95 15.27
CA VAL A 77 -11.24 5.85 15.34
C VAL A 77 -10.84 7.25 15.82
N ALA A 78 -9.98 7.34 16.83
CA ALA A 78 -9.50 8.62 17.35
C ALA A 78 -8.75 9.46 16.29
N LEU A 79 -8.10 8.80 15.32
CA LEU A 79 -7.42 9.47 14.21
C LEU A 79 -8.36 10.09 13.19
N LYS A 80 -9.64 9.71 13.17
CA LYS A 80 -10.65 10.15 12.19
C LYS A 80 -10.12 10.09 10.75
N PRO A 81 -9.69 8.91 10.27
CA PRO A 81 -9.15 8.79 8.91
C PRO A 81 -10.28 8.85 7.87
N ASP A 82 -9.94 9.34 6.67
CA ASP A 82 -10.83 9.32 5.50
C ASP A 82 -10.97 7.91 4.93
N ALA A 83 -9.92 7.08 5.11
CA ALA A 83 -9.90 5.68 4.66
C ALA A 83 -8.86 4.84 5.42
N ILE A 84 -9.05 3.53 5.37
CA ILE A 84 -8.10 2.52 5.84
C ILE A 84 -7.63 1.72 4.62
N ILE A 85 -6.32 1.55 4.45
CA ILE A 85 -5.72 0.75 3.38
C ILE A 85 -5.20 -0.55 3.98
N ILE A 86 -5.72 -1.68 3.53
CA ILE A 86 -5.39 -3.00 4.04
C ILE A 86 -5.20 -4.00 2.89
N SER A 87 -4.19 -4.86 2.96
CA SER A 87 -4.06 -5.99 2.03
C SER A 87 -4.98 -7.12 2.47
N PRO A 88 -5.84 -7.62 1.57
CA PRO A 88 -6.67 -8.79 1.86
C PRO A 88 -5.79 -10.04 1.98
N TYR A 89 -6.22 -11.02 2.79
CA TYR A 89 -5.62 -12.34 2.86
C TYR A 89 -6.72 -13.40 3.04
N GLU A 90 -6.40 -14.64 2.74
CA GLU A 90 -7.37 -15.73 2.85
C GLU A 90 -7.87 -15.87 4.28
N GLY A 91 -9.19 -15.96 4.45
CA GLY A 91 -9.84 -16.02 5.76
C GLY A 91 -9.90 -14.68 6.51
N MET A 92 -9.49 -13.56 5.89
CA MET A 92 -9.58 -12.25 6.52
C MET A 92 -11.03 -11.86 6.79
N SER A 93 -11.30 -11.44 8.03
CA SER A 93 -12.53 -10.76 8.40
C SER A 93 -12.21 -9.32 8.80
N LEU A 94 -12.90 -8.37 8.21
CA LEU A 94 -12.77 -6.97 8.60
C LEU A 94 -13.36 -6.69 9.99
N GLY A 95 -14.24 -7.59 10.48
CA GLY A 95 -14.74 -7.57 11.84
C GLY A 95 -15.31 -6.23 12.27
N LYS A 96 -14.69 -5.61 13.27
CA LYS A 96 -15.09 -4.30 13.77
C LYS A 96 -14.85 -3.16 12.77
N LEU A 97 -13.88 -3.28 11.87
CA LEU A 97 -13.57 -2.23 10.87
C LEU A 97 -14.75 -1.94 9.95
N GLU A 98 -15.53 -2.95 9.56
CA GLU A 98 -16.73 -2.75 8.71
C GLU A 98 -17.80 -1.87 9.36
N ARG A 99 -17.83 -1.83 10.69
CA ARG A 99 -18.85 -1.12 11.46
C ARG A 99 -18.47 0.33 11.74
N LEU A 100 -17.26 0.74 11.40
CA LEU A 100 -16.77 2.10 11.68
C LEU A 100 -17.36 3.16 10.74
N GLY A 101 -17.96 2.77 9.62
CA GLY A 101 -18.39 3.71 8.59
C GLY A 101 -17.24 4.40 7.86
N ILE A 102 -16.00 3.95 8.09
CA ILE A 102 -14.78 4.43 7.42
C ILE A 102 -14.55 3.56 6.18
N PRO A 103 -14.34 4.15 5.00
CA PRO A 103 -13.99 3.39 3.80
C PRO A 103 -12.77 2.50 4.00
N VAL A 104 -12.90 1.20 3.70
CA VAL A 104 -11.80 0.24 3.73
C VAL A 104 -11.41 -0.08 2.29
N ILE A 105 -10.19 0.29 1.92
CA ILE A 105 -9.60 0.02 0.61
C ILE A 105 -8.85 -1.30 0.67
N LEU A 106 -9.36 -2.31 -0.03
CA LEU A 106 -8.71 -3.61 -0.16
C LEU A 106 -7.64 -3.54 -1.24
N ALA A 107 -6.41 -3.46 -0.82
CA ALA A 107 -5.23 -3.35 -1.67
C ALA A 107 -4.73 -4.73 -2.07
N ALA A 108 -5.23 -5.25 -3.18
CA ALA A 108 -4.93 -6.59 -3.68
C ALA A 108 -3.79 -6.61 -4.72
N ASP A 109 -2.91 -5.61 -4.70
CA ASP A 109 -1.80 -5.47 -5.65
C ASP A 109 -0.84 -6.66 -5.65
N TYR A 110 -0.67 -7.33 -4.52
CA TYR A 110 0.18 -8.53 -4.43
C TYR A 110 -0.41 -9.75 -5.14
N MET A 111 -1.72 -9.73 -5.47
CA MET A 111 -2.40 -10.80 -6.21
C MET A 111 -2.28 -10.65 -7.72
N GLU A 112 -1.70 -9.55 -8.20
CA GLU A 112 -1.47 -9.33 -9.61
C GLU A 112 -0.47 -10.34 -10.19
N THR A 113 -0.83 -10.91 -11.33
CA THR A 113 -0.04 -11.95 -11.99
C THR A 113 1.05 -11.42 -12.90
N SER A 114 1.06 -10.11 -13.15
CA SER A 114 2.08 -9.47 -13.97
C SER A 114 2.77 -8.31 -13.24
N ALA A 115 4.06 -8.10 -13.54
CA ALA A 115 4.82 -7.01 -12.95
C ALA A 115 4.23 -5.64 -13.28
N LEU A 116 3.75 -5.42 -14.51
CA LEU A 116 3.12 -4.17 -14.90
C LEU A 116 1.74 -4.00 -14.26
N GLY A 117 0.93 -5.06 -14.15
CA GLY A 117 -0.35 -5.02 -13.43
C GLY A 117 -0.13 -4.57 -11.99
N ARG A 118 0.86 -5.16 -11.31
CA ARG A 118 1.21 -4.74 -9.95
C ARG A 118 1.68 -3.29 -9.87
N ALA A 119 2.51 -2.84 -10.80
CA ALA A 119 2.96 -1.45 -10.84
C ALA A 119 1.81 -0.46 -11.16
N GLU A 120 0.80 -0.88 -11.93
CA GLU A 120 -0.33 -0.03 -12.32
C GLU A 120 -1.18 0.39 -11.11
N TRP A 121 -1.15 -0.32 -9.99
CA TRP A 121 -1.83 0.08 -8.76
C TRP A 121 -1.40 1.47 -8.27
N MET A 122 -0.19 1.93 -8.60
CA MET A 122 0.21 3.31 -8.28
C MET A 122 -0.73 4.35 -8.92
N ARG A 123 -1.28 4.06 -10.10
CA ARG A 123 -2.25 4.94 -10.79
C ARG A 123 -3.58 4.97 -10.06
N TYR A 124 -4.03 3.83 -9.55
CA TYR A 124 -5.21 3.74 -8.70
C TYR A 124 -5.05 4.61 -7.44
N TYR A 125 -3.95 4.45 -6.72
CA TYR A 125 -3.65 5.30 -5.56
C TYR A 125 -3.49 6.77 -5.95
N GLY A 126 -2.86 7.05 -7.09
CA GLY A 126 -2.75 8.41 -7.60
C GLY A 126 -4.11 9.12 -7.75
N ARG A 127 -5.15 8.38 -8.18
CA ARG A 127 -6.52 8.91 -8.25
C ARG A 127 -7.12 9.12 -6.86
N LEU A 128 -6.97 8.16 -5.94
CA LEU A 128 -7.49 8.28 -4.57
C LEU A 128 -6.91 9.48 -3.81
N PHE A 129 -5.65 9.81 -4.09
CA PHE A 129 -4.93 10.90 -3.41
C PHE A 129 -4.86 12.21 -4.24
N GLY A 130 -5.48 12.28 -5.42
CA GLY A 130 -5.49 13.47 -6.25
C GLY A 130 -4.14 13.83 -6.88
N VAL A 131 -3.22 12.87 -7.01
CA VAL A 131 -1.88 13.03 -7.61
C VAL A 131 -1.73 12.18 -8.87
N GLY A 132 -2.81 12.08 -9.66
CA GLY A 132 -2.87 11.22 -10.84
C GLY A 132 -1.77 11.49 -11.86
N GLN A 133 -1.45 12.74 -12.16
CA GLN A 133 -0.39 13.09 -13.11
C GLN A 133 0.99 12.55 -12.67
N ARG A 134 1.31 12.67 -11.38
CA ARG A 134 2.55 12.12 -10.82
C ARG A 134 2.57 10.60 -10.93
N ALA A 135 1.46 9.95 -10.59
CA ALA A 135 1.33 8.49 -10.68
C ALA A 135 1.46 8.00 -12.13
N ASP A 136 0.82 8.68 -13.09
CA ASP A 136 0.92 8.35 -14.50
C ASP A 136 2.36 8.52 -15.01
N SER A 137 3.06 9.59 -14.59
CA SER A 137 4.47 9.80 -14.94
C SER A 137 5.38 8.71 -14.39
N LEU A 138 5.21 8.34 -13.12
CA LEU A 138 5.98 7.26 -12.49
C LEU A 138 5.71 5.91 -13.17
N PHE A 139 4.44 5.61 -13.45
CA PHE A 139 4.07 4.38 -14.15
C PHE A 139 4.68 4.33 -15.55
N HIS A 140 4.67 5.43 -16.29
CA HIS A 140 5.26 5.51 -17.63
C HIS A 140 6.76 5.15 -17.61
N VAL A 141 7.50 5.62 -16.59
CA VAL A 141 8.93 5.26 -16.44
C VAL A 141 9.09 3.75 -16.23
N VAL A 142 8.26 3.16 -15.37
CA VAL A 142 8.28 1.70 -15.11
C VAL A 142 7.93 0.91 -16.36
N ASP A 143 6.85 1.28 -17.06
CA ASP A 143 6.38 0.61 -18.27
C ASP A 143 7.42 0.71 -19.38
N SER A 144 7.93 1.91 -19.67
CA SER A 144 8.97 2.13 -20.68
C SER A 144 10.22 1.28 -20.41
N THR A 145 10.69 1.26 -19.17
CA THR A 145 11.85 0.44 -18.76
C THR A 145 11.56 -1.05 -18.94
N TYR A 146 10.37 -1.50 -18.53
CA TYR A 146 9.95 -2.89 -18.67
C TYR A 146 9.89 -3.31 -20.14
N GLN A 147 9.28 -2.50 -21.01
CA GLN A 147 9.19 -2.79 -22.45
C GLN A 147 10.58 -2.83 -23.10
N HIS A 148 11.46 -1.90 -22.73
CA HIS A 148 12.85 -1.89 -23.21
C HIS A 148 13.60 -3.18 -22.82
N LEU A 149 13.52 -3.57 -21.55
CA LEU A 149 14.16 -4.79 -21.06
C LEU A 149 13.56 -6.04 -21.71
N LYS A 150 12.25 -6.09 -21.90
CA LYS A 150 11.55 -7.18 -22.58
C LYS A 150 12.01 -7.33 -24.04
N ALA A 151 12.09 -6.20 -24.76
CA ALA A 151 12.56 -6.18 -26.13
C ALA A 151 14.05 -6.55 -26.26
N TYR A 152 14.86 -6.16 -25.28
CA TYR A 152 16.27 -6.58 -25.21
C TYR A 152 16.40 -8.09 -24.95
N ALA A 153 15.68 -8.60 -23.95
CA ALA A 153 15.70 -10.01 -23.59
C ALA A 153 15.24 -10.92 -24.76
N ALA A 154 14.26 -10.47 -25.55
CA ALA A 154 13.77 -11.22 -26.71
C ALA A 154 14.84 -11.44 -27.82
N LYS A 155 15.92 -10.65 -27.83
CA LYS A 155 17.04 -10.78 -28.77
C LYS A 155 18.13 -11.71 -28.27
N LEU A 156 18.10 -12.10 -27.00
CA LEU A 156 19.10 -12.98 -26.40
C LEU A 156 18.75 -14.45 -26.72
N PRO A 157 19.78 -15.31 -26.84
CA PRO A 157 19.53 -16.74 -26.94
C PRO A 157 18.83 -17.24 -25.67
N VAL A 158 17.99 -18.27 -25.83
CA VAL A 158 17.30 -18.89 -24.68
C VAL A 158 18.38 -19.42 -23.71
N GLY A 159 18.39 -18.87 -22.53
CA GLY A 159 19.32 -19.23 -21.47
C GLY A 159 18.83 -20.45 -20.66
N ARG A 160 19.46 -20.64 -19.51
CA ARG A 160 19.05 -21.68 -18.55
C ARG A 160 17.75 -21.29 -17.89
N SER A 161 16.90 -22.28 -17.61
CA SER A 161 15.72 -22.07 -16.76
C SER A 161 16.15 -21.73 -15.34
N ILE A 162 15.53 -20.71 -14.77
CA ILE A 162 15.78 -20.27 -13.40
C ILE A 162 14.48 -20.44 -12.62
N LEU A 163 14.57 -21.13 -11.49
CA LEU A 163 13.49 -21.16 -10.51
C LEU A 163 13.77 -20.08 -9.46
N THR A 164 12.92 -19.07 -9.41
CA THR A 164 13.09 -17.91 -8.52
C THR A 164 12.42 -18.09 -7.16
N GLU A 165 11.59 -19.10 -7.01
CA GLU A 165 10.81 -19.37 -5.82
C GLU A 165 11.51 -20.36 -4.89
N ARG A 166 11.25 -20.23 -3.60
CA ARG A 166 11.79 -21.12 -2.57
C ARG A 166 10.67 -22.01 -2.03
N LYS A 167 10.91 -23.32 -2.02
CA LYS A 167 10.03 -24.28 -1.34
C LYS A 167 10.36 -24.34 0.15
N THR A 168 9.34 -24.16 1.00
CA THR A 168 9.43 -24.36 2.45
C THR A 168 8.30 -25.28 2.88
N GLY A 169 8.63 -26.51 3.27
CA GLY A 169 7.64 -27.55 3.51
C GLY A 169 6.90 -27.94 2.22
N ALA A 170 5.58 -27.87 2.22
CA ALA A 170 4.72 -28.15 1.06
C ALA A 170 4.42 -26.90 0.20
N THR A 171 4.84 -25.71 0.62
CA THR A 171 4.46 -24.44 0.01
C THR A 171 5.63 -23.81 -0.76
N TRP A 172 5.34 -23.23 -1.91
CA TRP A 172 6.24 -22.40 -2.72
C TRP A 172 5.99 -20.91 -2.42
N TYR A 173 7.06 -20.13 -2.25
CA TYR A 173 7.04 -18.69 -1.99
C TYR A 173 7.80 -17.95 -3.07
#